data_4943657e34032ff44024a5f49ceb0464
#
_entry.id   4943657e34032ff44024a5f49ceb0464
#
_cell.length_a   1.000
_cell.length_b   1.000
_cell.length_c   1.000
_cell.angle_alpha   90.00
_cell.angle_beta   90.00
_cell.angle_gamma   90.00
#
_symmetry.space_group_name_H-M   'P 1'
#
loop_
_entity.id
_entity.type
_entity.pdbx_description
1 polymer ?
#
loop_
_entity_poly.entity_id
_entity_poly.type
_entity_poly.pdbx_seq_one_letter_code
_entity_poly.pdbx_strand_id
1 'polypeptide(L)'
;MDLEFHQLDLRYEELRGRSPARERRLLSSLAEVGQQAPIVVVCAASAPGHVVIDGYKRVRLLRRLGQDTVRATTWELGEAEALLLERMMRAGDADNALEQGWFLRALRDRFGLSGEELAKRFGRTPSWVSRRLSLVAELPESVQRHVRAGSIGAHAAMKYLVPLARANRADGERLADAVAPLRLTTRQMAIVHAAWSGASVKTRELIVKDPALVVRAHEEARRESERPETAAHRLLSDLGALGGLAGRVYQRARRGELGALLGPEREELEHVFSQARREMVRLIKRWEEEWSDARSEHPSRDPATA
;
A
#
# COMPACT_ATOMS: atom_id res chain seq x y z
N MET A 1 2.69 30.22 29.49
CA MET A 1 1.37 30.37 30.13
C MET A 1 0.61 29.07 30.06
N ASP A 2 -0.33 28.83 30.97
CA ASP A 2 -1.23 27.70 30.88
C ASP A 2 -2.57 28.18 30.35
N LEU A 3 -3.14 27.45 29.41
CA LEU A 3 -4.42 27.74 28.79
C LEU A 3 -5.38 26.56 29.00
N GLU A 4 -6.62 26.86 29.31
CA GLU A 4 -7.71 25.87 29.34
C GLU A 4 -8.12 25.50 27.90
N PHE A 5 -8.55 24.28 27.70
CA PHE A 5 -8.87 23.80 26.36
C PHE A 5 -10.04 24.53 25.69
N HIS A 6 -10.92 25.13 26.43
CA HIS A 6 -12.04 25.92 25.89
C HIS A 6 -11.57 27.27 25.27
N GLN A 7 -10.38 27.75 25.65
CA GLN A 7 -9.77 28.96 25.14
C GLN A 7 -9.04 28.72 23.79
N LEU A 8 -8.95 27.46 23.33
CA LEU A 8 -8.20 27.06 22.16
C LEU A 8 -9.09 26.85 20.93
N ASP A 9 -8.76 27.54 19.86
CA ASP A 9 -9.34 27.31 18.54
C ASP A 9 -8.40 26.43 17.70
N LEU A 10 -8.87 25.27 17.29
CA LEU A 10 -8.12 24.25 16.54
C LEU A 10 -8.39 24.29 15.03
N ARG A 11 -8.83 25.43 14.48
CA ARG A 11 -9.29 25.60 13.09
C ARG A 11 -8.30 25.12 12.02
N TYR A 12 -7.01 24.99 12.33
CA TYR A 12 -5.97 24.52 11.42
C TYR A 12 -5.54 23.06 11.67
N GLU A 13 -6.21 22.34 12.59
CA GLU A 13 -5.88 20.94 12.90
C GLU A 13 -5.96 20.04 11.66
N GLU A 14 -6.95 20.28 10.80
CA GLU A 14 -7.19 19.48 9.59
C GLU A 14 -6.15 19.67 8.47
N LEU A 15 -5.28 20.67 8.60
CA LEU A 15 -4.20 20.88 7.62
C LEU A 15 -3.11 19.80 7.68
N ARG A 16 -3.19 18.91 8.68
CA ARG A 16 -2.20 17.87 8.93
C ARG A 16 -2.85 16.50 9.04
N GLY A 17 -2.20 15.52 8.42
CA GLY A 17 -2.58 14.14 8.56
C GLY A 17 -2.28 13.61 9.96
N ARG A 18 -3.10 12.69 10.44
CA ARG A 18 -2.89 11.98 11.69
C ARG A 18 -1.97 10.77 11.47
N SER A 19 -1.10 10.52 12.44
CA SER A 19 -0.24 9.33 12.45
C SER A 19 -0.46 8.57 13.76
N PRO A 20 -1.25 7.48 13.75
CA PRO A 20 -1.54 6.71 14.96
C PRO A 20 -0.29 6.18 15.68
N ALA A 21 0.77 5.85 14.93
CA ALA A 21 2.03 5.39 15.52
C ALA A 21 2.76 6.50 16.29
N ARG A 22 2.83 7.72 15.70
CA ARG A 22 3.43 8.88 16.36
C ARG A 22 2.58 9.34 17.55
N GLU A 23 1.24 9.29 17.45
CA GLU A 23 0.33 9.63 18.54
C GLU A 23 0.49 8.67 19.73
N ARG A 24 0.62 7.37 19.50
CA ARG A 24 0.89 6.40 20.58
C ARG A 24 2.20 6.68 21.33
N ARG A 25 3.30 6.94 20.59
CA ARG A 25 4.59 7.28 21.19
C ARG A 25 4.51 8.57 22.03
N LEU A 26 3.84 9.59 21.49
CA LEU A 26 3.65 10.85 22.21
C LEU A 26 2.77 10.68 23.44
N LEU A 27 1.73 9.84 23.38
CA LEU A 27 0.87 9.54 24.52
C LEU A 27 1.66 8.89 25.67
N SER A 28 2.49 7.88 25.38
CA SER A 28 3.36 7.28 26.41
C SER A 28 4.28 8.32 27.03
N SER A 29 4.95 9.14 26.22
CA SER A 29 5.83 10.20 26.71
C SER A 29 5.09 11.24 27.58
N LEU A 30 3.89 11.67 27.16
CA LEU A 30 3.09 12.61 27.94
C LEU A 30 2.59 12.01 29.26
N ALA A 31 2.29 10.72 29.30
CA ALA A 31 1.89 10.02 30.51
C ALA A 31 3.04 9.85 31.51
N GLU A 32 4.27 9.61 31.01
CA GLU A 32 5.47 9.36 31.86
C GLU A 32 6.10 10.65 32.38
N VAL A 33 6.30 11.62 31.47
CA VAL A 33 7.11 12.83 31.79
C VAL A 33 6.32 14.14 31.69
N GLY A 34 5.04 14.07 31.36
CA GLY A 34 4.20 15.24 31.16
C GLY A 34 4.56 16.04 29.90
N GLN A 35 4.00 17.22 29.79
CA GLN A 35 4.24 18.11 28.66
C GLN A 35 5.61 18.79 28.77
N GLN A 36 6.57 18.40 27.92
CA GLN A 36 7.91 18.98 27.88
C GLN A 36 7.98 20.26 27.02
N ALA A 37 7.37 20.25 25.84
CA ALA A 37 7.34 21.40 24.94
C ALA A 37 5.96 22.08 24.95
N PRO A 38 5.88 23.43 25.01
CA PRO A 38 4.62 24.15 24.92
C PRO A 38 3.98 23.95 23.52
N ILE A 39 2.68 24.18 23.43
CA ILE A 39 2.03 24.42 22.15
C ILE A 39 2.28 25.86 21.69
N VAL A 40 2.14 26.13 20.41
CA VAL A 40 2.26 27.50 19.85
C VAL A 40 0.86 28.01 19.53
N VAL A 41 0.57 29.20 19.99
CA VAL A 41 -0.71 29.89 19.75
C VAL A 41 -0.47 31.32 19.27
N VAL A 42 -1.47 31.91 18.61
CA VAL A 42 -1.58 33.36 18.36
C VAL A 42 -2.90 33.85 18.94
N CYS A 43 -2.98 35.16 19.25
CA CYS A 43 -4.24 35.77 19.62
C CYS A 43 -5.21 35.75 18.43
N ALA A 44 -6.46 35.36 18.68
CA ALA A 44 -7.48 35.43 17.62
C ALA A 44 -7.81 36.87 17.29
N ALA A 45 -7.80 37.22 16.00
CA ALA A 45 -8.07 38.58 15.57
C ALA A 45 -9.52 39.06 15.77
N SER A 46 -10.47 38.11 15.83
CA SER A 46 -11.92 38.40 15.76
C SER A 46 -12.73 37.90 16.98
N ALA A 47 -12.10 37.26 17.96
CA ALA A 47 -12.79 36.77 19.18
C ALA A 47 -11.80 36.58 20.33
N PRO A 48 -12.24 36.64 21.61
CA PRO A 48 -11.40 36.30 22.72
C PRO A 48 -11.02 34.79 22.63
N GLY A 49 -9.73 34.51 22.58
CA GLY A 49 -9.21 33.14 22.54
C GLY A 49 -7.88 33.04 21.79
N HIS A 50 -7.37 31.83 21.71
CA HIS A 50 -6.08 31.54 21.14
C HIS A 50 -6.19 30.53 20.00
N VAL A 51 -5.70 30.92 18.84
CA VAL A 51 -5.64 30.02 17.66
C VAL A 51 -4.37 29.16 17.77
N VAL A 52 -4.52 27.87 17.80
CA VAL A 52 -3.39 26.95 17.84
C VAL A 52 -2.71 26.92 16.48
N ILE A 53 -1.40 27.11 16.48
CA ILE A 53 -0.53 27.05 15.29
C ILE A 53 0.24 25.74 15.25
N ASP A 54 0.79 25.30 16.39
CA ASP A 54 1.44 24.01 16.56
C ASP A 54 1.07 23.33 17.86
N GLY A 55 1.13 22.00 17.85
CA GLY A 55 0.89 21.18 19.05
C GLY A 55 -0.48 20.51 19.10
N TYR A 56 -1.25 20.44 18.01
CA TYR A 56 -2.59 19.79 17.95
C TYR A 56 -2.61 18.38 18.56
N LYS A 57 -1.56 17.58 18.31
CA LYS A 57 -1.43 16.23 18.88
C LYS A 57 -1.34 16.29 20.40
N ARG A 58 -0.57 17.24 20.95
CA ARG A 58 -0.44 17.46 22.40
C ARG A 58 -1.78 17.84 23.00
N VAL A 59 -2.49 18.79 22.42
CA VAL A 59 -3.85 19.18 22.86
C VAL A 59 -4.79 17.99 22.95
N ARG A 60 -4.88 17.18 21.87
CA ARG A 60 -5.76 16.00 21.86
C ARG A 60 -5.37 14.97 22.93
N LEU A 61 -4.07 14.69 23.06
CA LEU A 61 -3.60 13.65 23.95
C LEU A 61 -3.66 14.07 25.42
N LEU A 62 -3.40 15.34 25.75
CA LEU A 62 -3.58 15.88 27.11
C LEU A 62 -5.04 15.86 27.52
N ARG A 63 -5.98 16.23 26.64
CA ARG A 63 -7.43 16.03 26.87
C ARG A 63 -7.77 14.58 27.16
N ARG A 64 -7.19 13.64 26.41
CA ARG A 64 -7.39 12.20 26.61
C ARG A 64 -6.82 11.70 27.94
N LEU A 65 -5.75 12.34 28.45
CA LEU A 65 -5.16 12.06 29.75
C LEU A 65 -5.89 12.74 30.90
N GLY A 66 -7.02 13.44 30.66
CA GLY A 66 -7.80 14.10 31.69
C GLY A 66 -7.16 15.37 32.25
N GLN A 67 -6.24 15.99 31.52
CA GLN A 67 -5.69 17.29 31.90
C GLN A 67 -6.71 18.39 31.58
N ASP A 68 -6.75 19.44 32.39
CA ASP A 68 -7.64 20.60 32.20
C ASP A 68 -6.98 21.72 31.41
N THR A 69 -5.63 21.80 31.46
CA THR A 69 -4.85 22.87 30.87
C THR A 69 -3.73 22.33 29.97
N VAL A 70 -3.17 23.21 29.15
CA VAL A 70 -2.00 22.95 28.32
C VAL A 70 -1.03 24.12 28.39
N ARG A 71 0.27 23.84 28.51
CA ARG A 71 1.31 24.88 28.42
C ARG A 71 1.42 25.40 26.99
N ALA A 72 1.35 26.71 26.83
CA ALA A 72 1.39 27.42 25.57
C ALA A 72 2.41 28.55 25.55
N THR A 73 2.93 28.81 24.35
CA THR A 73 3.70 30.02 24.03
C THR A 73 2.93 30.81 22.99
N THR A 74 2.72 32.11 23.23
CA THR A 74 2.05 33.01 22.28
C THR A 74 3.09 33.64 21.37
N TRP A 75 2.81 33.64 20.07
CA TRP A 75 3.55 34.41 19.08
C TRP A 75 2.79 35.71 18.77
N GLU A 76 3.50 36.82 18.77
CA GLU A 76 2.95 38.13 18.38
C GLU A 76 2.99 38.31 16.85
N LEU A 77 2.28 37.43 16.16
CA LEU A 77 2.21 37.39 14.69
C LEU A 77 0.75 37.19 14.26
N GLY A 78 0.46 37.61 13.03
CA GLY A 78 -0.78 37.26 12.37
C GLY A 78 -0.85 35.75 12.08
N GLU A 79 -2.06 35.21 11.98
CA GLU A 79 -2.28 33.77 11.78
C GLU A 79 -1.53 33.23 10.53
N ALA A 80 -1.58 33.95 9.40
CA ALA A 80 -0.89 33.55 8.17
C ALA A 80 0.63 33.49 8.35
N GLU A 81 1.20 34.51 9.00
CA GLU A 81 2.63 34.59 9.25
C GLU A 81 3.12 33.54 10.22
N ALA A 82 2.36 33.29 11.30
CA ALA A 82 2.64 32.25 12.27
C ALA A 82 2.60 30.86 11.65
N LEU A 83 1.61 30.56 10.81
CA LEU A 83 1.52 29.30 10.08
C LEU A 83 2.70 29.10 9.11
N LEU A 84 3.12 30.15 8.41
CA LEU A 84 4.26 30.10 7.51
C LEU A 84 5.58 29.90 8.28
N LEU A 85 5.77 30.67 9.37
CA LEU A 85 6.96 30.57 10.20
C LEU A 85 7.09 29.18 10.83
N GLU A 86 6.01 28.66 11.41
CA GLU A 86 5.98 27.31 12.01
C GLU A 86 6.40 26.26 10.97
N ARG A 87 5.87 26.38 9.75
CA ARG A 87 6.22 25.45 8.68
C ARG A 87 7.69 25.55 8.27
N MET A 88 8.27 26.75 8.24
CA MET A 88 9.69 26.95 7.94
C MET A 88 10.59 26.37 9.05
N MET A 89 10.16 26.48 10.30
CA MET A 89 10.90 25.99 11.46
C MET A 89 10.90 24.47 11.59
N ARG A 90 9.92 23.79 10.97
CA ARG A 90 9.84 22.32 10.93
C ARG A 90 10.84 21.72 9.95
N ALA A 91 12.12 21.93 10.18
CA ALA A 91 13.17 21.27 9.42
C ALA A 91 13.19 19.77 9.76
N GLY A 92 12.88 18.90 8.79
CA GLY A 92 13.00 17.43 8.93
C GLY A 92 11.69 16.63 8.89
N ASP A 93 10.53 17.21 9.12
CA ASP A 93 9.23 16.57 8.92
C ASP A 93 8.62 17.06 7.60
N ALA A 94 9.08 16.50 6.49
CA ALA A 94 8.56 16.87 5.18
C ALA A 94 7.08 16.52 5.09
N ASP A 95 6.22 17.55 5.02
CA ASP A 95 4.80 17.32 4.74
C ASP A 95 4.66 16.58 3.41
N ASN A 96 3.73 15.63 3.38
CA ASN A 96 3.38 14.97 2.14
C ASN A 96 2.65 15.94 1.18
N ALA A 97 2.53 15.55 -0.08
CA ALA A 97 1.96 16.43 -1.11
C ALA A 97 0.50 16.85 -0.84
N LEU A 98 -0.28 16.04 -0.14
CA LEU A 98 -1.65 16.39 0.27
C LEU A 98 -1.66 17.42 1.40
N GLU A 99 -0.81 17.27 2.41
CA GLU A 99 -0.65 18.26 3.49
C GLU A 99 -0.18 19.60 2.93
N GLN A 100 0.75 19.59 1.98
CA GLN A 100 1.16 20.78 1.26
C GLN A 100 -0.03 21.41 0.52
N GLY A 101 -0.84 20.61 -0.16
CA GLY A 101 -2.02 21.07 -0.87
C GLY A 101 -3.08 21.68 0.05
N TRP A 102 -3.39 21.04 1.18
CA TRP A 102 -4.33 21.59 2.17
C TRP A 102 -3.85 22.91 2.76
N PHE A 103 -2.57 22.98 3.08
CA PHE A 103 -1.96 24.18 3.62
C PHE A 103 -2.00 25.35 2.62
N LEU A 104 -1.61 25.11 1.37
CA LEU A 104 -1.68 26.10 0.30
C LEU A 104 -3.13 26.55 0.04
N ARG A 105 -4.08 25.62 0.05
CA ARG A 105 -5.50 25.94 -0.08
C ARG A 105 -6.00 26.82 1.06
N ALA A 106 -5.64 26.48 2.31
CA ALA A 106 -6.02 27.29 3.47
C ALA A 106 -5.45 28.72 3.40
N LEU A 107 -4.18 28.86 3.00
CA LEU A 107 -3.56 30.19 2.83
C LEU A 107 -4.24 31.00 1.73
N ARG A 108 -4.60 30.39 0.61
CA ARG A 108 -5.33 31.05 -0.47
C ARG A 108 -6.74 31.43 -0.06
N ASP A 109 -7.50 30.47 0.49
CA ASP A 109 -8.95 30.63 0.71
C ASP A 109 -9.27 31.49 1.95
N ARG A 110 -8.39 31.49 2.97
CA ARG A 110 -8.59 32.27 4.21
C ARG A 110 -7.90 33.62 4.23
N PHE A 111 -6.75 33.71 3.56
CA PHE A 111 -5.93 34.92 3.62
C PHE A 111 -5.80 35.62 2.25
N GLY A 112 -6.46 35.10 1.22
CA GLY A 112 -6.49 35.70 -0.11
C GLY A 112 -5.13 35.67 -0.85
N LEU A 113 -4.17 34.83 -0.41
CA LEU A 113 -2.85 34.79 -1.04
C LEU A 113 -2.95 34.17 -2.43
N SER A 114 -2.40 34.89 -3.43
CA SER A 114 -2.33 34.42 -4.81
C SER A 114 -1.36 33.25 -4.99
N GLY A 115 -1.50 32.53 -6.09
CA GLY A 115 -0.58 31.42 -6.42
C GLY A 115 0.87 31.88 -6.59
N GLU A 116 1.10 33.13 -7.07
CA GLU A 116 2.42 33.71 -7.23
C GLU A 116 3.05 34.08 -5.88
N GLU A 117 2.26 34.68 -4.99
CA GLU A 117 2.71 35.00 -3.62
C GLU A 117 3.05 33.74 -2.85
N LEU A 118 2.22 32.71 -2.95
CA LEU A 118 2.50 31.40 -2.37
C LEU A 118 3.79 30.79 -2.92
N ALA A 119 3.97 30.82 -4.24
CA ALA A 119 5.20 30.33 -4.87
C ALA A 119 6.44 31.08 -4.35
N LYS A 120 6.39 32.38 -4.26
CA LYS A 120 7.47 33.23 -3.73
C LYS A 120 7.77 32.87 -2.26
N ARG A 121 6.75 32.78 -1.40
CA ARG A 121 6.91 32.52 0.04
C ARG A 121 7.48 31.10 0.31
N PHE A 122 7.18 30.15 -0.57
CA PHE A 122 7.69 28.75 -0.46
C PHE A 122 9.00 28.50 -1.22
N GLY A 123 9.55 29.50 -1.92
CA GLY A 123 10.73 29.32 -2.78
C GLY A 123 10.48 28.29 -3.88
N ARG A 124 9.26 28.25 -4.43
CA ARG A 124 8.82 27.27 -5.44
C ARG A 124 8.28 27.97 -6.68
N THR A 125 8.02 27.20 -7.74
CA THR A 125 7.41 27.72 -8.96
C THR A 125 5.87 27.78 -8.83
N PRO A 126 5.19 28.70 -9.56
CA PRO A 126 3.72 28.71 -9.63
C PRO A 126 3.12 27.38 -10.08
N SER A 127 3.79 26.65 -10.98
CA SER A 127 3.38 25.33 -11.42
C SER A 127 3.42 24.30 -10.29
N TRP A 128 4.35 24.42 -9.35
CA TRP A 128 4.38 23.54 -8.17
C TRP A 128 3.16 23.80 -7.28
N VAL A 129 2.81 25.07 -7.03
CA VAL A 129 1.61 25.45 -6.25
C VAL A 129 0.35 24.92 -6.93
N SER A 130 0.21 25.14 -8.24
CA SER A 130 -0.94 24.65 -9.02
C SER A 130 -1.11 23.14 -8.91
N ARG A 131 -0.05 22.35 -9.06
CA ARG A 131 -0.12 20.88 -8.92
C ARG A 131 -0.57 20.45 -7.54
N ARG A 132 -0.16 21.13 -6.47
CA ARG A 132 -0.58 20.81 -5.10
C ARG A 132 -2.04 21.15 -4.84
N LEU A 133 -2.50 22.30 -5.34
CA LEU A 133 -3.91 22.69 -5.25
C LEU A 133 -4.81 21.77 -6.07
N SER A 134 -4.41 21.39 -7.28
CA SER A 134 -5.15 20.43 -8.12
C SER A 134 -5.29 19.06 -7.45
N LEU A 135 -4.21 18.57 -6.82
CA LEU A 135 -4.23 17.30 -6.11
C LEU A 135 -5.33 17.25 -5.04
N VAL A 136 -5.50 18.33 -4.28
CA VAL A 136 -6.53 18.44 -3.25
C VAL A 136 -7.93 18.67 -3.85
N ALA A 137 -8.02 19.41 -4.96
CA ALA A 137 -9.30 19.63 -5.63
C ALA A 137 -9.87 18.36 -6.28
N GLU A 138 -9.01 17.51 -6.81
CA GLU A 138 -9.39 16.26 -7.48
C GLU A 138 -9.82 15.15 -6.51
N LEU A 139 -9.24 15.13 -5.32
CA LEU A 139 -9.55 14.09 -4.34
C LEU A 139 -10.87 14.40 -3.64
N PRO A 140 -11.85 13.47 -3.67
CA PRO A 140 -13.12 13.65 -2.96
C PRO A 140 -12.93 13.96 -1.48
N GLU A 141 -13.79 14.81 -0.91
CA GLU A 141 -13.67 15.23 0.50
C GLU A 141 -13.84 14.05 1.48
N SER A 142 -14.66 13.05 1.15
CA SER A 142 -14.77 11.79 1.92
C SER A 142 -13.41 11.10 2.03
N VAL A 143 -12.69 10.98 0.91
CA VAL A 143 -11.35 10.38 0.86
C VAL A 143 -10.32 11.24 1.61
N GLN A 144 -10.39 12.56 1.47
CA GLN A 144 -9.51 13.48 2.21
C GLN A 144 -9.69 13.33 3.72
N ARG A 145 -10.93 13.18 4.21
CA ARG A 145 -11.22 12.91 5.64
C ARG A 145 -10.54 11.64 6.14
N HIS A 146 -10.58 10.55 5.38
CA HIS A 146 -9.88 9.30 5.73
C HIS A 146 -8.38 9.48 5.80
N VAL A 147 -7.79 10.28 4.90
CA VAL A 147 -6.35 10.58 4.93
C VAL A 147 -6.00 11.45 6.14
N ARG A 148 -6.79 12.49 6.43
CA ARG A 148 -6.57 13.34 7.62
C ARG A 148 -6.69 12.54 8.92
N ALA A 149 -7.67 11.64 8.99
CA ALA A 149 -7.84 10.73 10.13
C ALA A 149 -6.73 9.67 10.28
N GLY A 150 -5.86 9.53 9.27
CA GLY A 150 -4.83 8.50 9.23
C GLY A 150 -5.38 7.08 9.05
N SER A 151 -6.62 6.94 8.59
CA SER A 151 -7.21 5.65 8.22
C SER A 151 -6.66 5.17 6.88
N ILE A 152 -6.34 6.10 5.98
CA ILE A 152 -5.67 5.83 4.71
C ILE A 152 -4.36 6.61 4.70
N GLY A 153 -3.25 5.94 4.37
CA GLY A 153 -1.95 6.59 4.24
C GLY A 153 -1.93 7.56 3.06
N ALA A 154 -1.39 8.79 3.25
CA ALA A 154 -1.35 9.82 2.22
C ALA A 154 -0.65 9.35 0.94
N HIS A 155 0.45 8.58 1.06
CA HIS A 155 1.15 8.03 -0.10
C HIS A 155 0.27 7.03 -0.88
N ALA A 156 -0.47 6.16 -0.18
CA ALA A 156 -1.40 5.23 -0.80
C ALA A 156 -2.56 5.96 -1.50
N ALA A 157 -3.11 6.99 -0.86
CA ALA A 157 -4.15 7.82 -1.46
C ALA A 157 -3.68 8.50 -2.76
N MET A 158 -2.50 9.15 -2.73
CA MET A 158 -1.94 9.81 -3.92
C MET A 158 -1.68 8.83 -5.06
N LYS A 159 -1.15 7.65 -4.75
CA LYS A 159 -0.74 6.69 -5.77
C LYS A 159 -1.90 5.92 -6.39
N TYR A 160 -2.94 5.61 -5.61
CA TYR A 160 -4.01 4.71 -6.01
C TYR A 160 -5.39 5.36 -6.08
N LEU A 161 -5.75 6.22 -5.12
CA LEU A 161 -7.10 6.81 -5.08
C LEU A 161 -7.24 8.06 -5.93
N VAL A 162 -6.19 8.89 -6.08
CA VAL A 162 -6.23 10.06 -6.94
C VAL A 162 -6.45 9.68 -8.41
N PRO A 163 -5.68 8.76 -9.02
CA PRO A 163 -5.95 8.33 -10.39
C PRO A 163 -7.33 7.69 -10.56
N LEU A 164 -7.77 6.92 -9.57
CA LEU A 164 -9.09 6.29 -9.59
C LEU A 164 -10.20 7.35 -9.52
N ALA A 165 -10.11 8.33 -8.64
CA ALA A 165 -11.09 9.42 -8.51
C ALA A 165 -11.13 10.33 -9.75
N ARG A 166 -10.01 10.52 -10.44
CA ARG A 166 -9.97 11.21 -11.74
C ARG A 166 -10.74 10.46 -12.81
N ALA A 167 -10.61 9.14 -12.84
CA ALA A 167 -11.32 8.31 -13.81
C ALA A 167 -12.81 8.16 -13.44
N ASN A 168 -13.10 7.93 -12.18
CA ASN A 168 -14.47 7.80 -11.64
C ASN A 168 -14.49 8.19 -10.16
N ARG A 169 -15.07 9.36 -9.87
CA ARG A 169 -15.15 9.92 -8.51
C ARG A 169 -15.89 8.98 -7.54
N ALA A 170 -17.03 8.42 -7.98
CA ALA A 170 -17.84 7.53 -7.15
C ALA A 170 -17.11 6.22 -6.80
N ASP A 171 -16.38 5.65 -7.75
CA ASP A 171 -15.55 4.47 -7.51
C ASP A 171 -14.42 4.76 -6.52
N GLY A 172 -13.80 5.95 -6.62
CA GLY A 172 -12.77 6.41 -5.69
C GLY A 172 -13.30 6.52 -4.25
N GLU A 173 -14.49 7.10 -4.08
CA GLU A 173 -15.16 7.23 -2.77
C GLU A 173 -15.53 5.85 -2.20
N ARG A 174 -16.21 5.02 -2.98
CA ARG A 174 -16.64 3.67 -2.56
C ARG A 174 -15.45 2.80 -2.11
N LEU A 175 -14.36 2.80 -2.86
CA LEU A 175 -13.19 2.02 -2.50
C LEU A 175 -12.52 2.59 -1.24
N ALA A 176 -12.40 3.91 -1.13
CA ALA A 176 -11.81 4.54 0.04
C ALA A 176 -12.60 4.24 1.31
N ASP A 177 -13.92 4.36 1.27
CA ASP A 177 -14.79 4.05 2.41
C ASP A 177 -14.66 2.58 2.85
N ALA A 178 -14.55 1.65 1.88
CA ALA A 178 -14.40 0.23 2.16
C ALA A 178 -13.04 -0.12 2.80
N VAL A 179 -11.95 0.52 2.37
CA VAL A 179 -10.60 0.21 2.88
C VAL A 179 -10.21 1.00 4.12
N ALA A 180 -10.84 2.13 4.40
CA ALA A 180 -10.50 3.02 5.52
C ALA A 180 -10.53 2.32 6.90
N PRO A 181 -11.52 1.46 7.23
CA PRO A 181 -11.54 0.74 8.51
C PRO A 181 -10.35 -0.22 8.69
N LEU A 182 -9.82 -0.75 7.59
CA LEU A 182 -8.77 -1.76 7.59
C LEU A 182 -7.37 -1.19 7.81
N ARG A 183 -7.18 0.13 7.65
CA ARG A 183 -5.90 0.82 7.79
C ARG A 183 -4.77 0.14 7.00
N LEU A 184 -5.03 -0.19 5.76
CA LEU A 184 -4.11 -0.93 4.89
C LEU A 184 -2.78 -0.22 4.74
N THR A 185 -1.70 -0.99 4.70
CA THR A 185 -0.38 -0.50 4.28
C THR A 185 -0.41 -0.14 2.80
N THR A 186 0.57 0.66 2.35
CA THR A 186 0.69 1.01 0.92
C THR A 186 0.80 -0.22 0.02
N ARG A 187 1.46 -1.29 0.49
CA ARG A 187 1.57 -2.56 -0.24
C ARG A 187 0.21 -3.27 -0.35
N GLN A 188 -0.53 -3.37 0.73
CA GLN A 188 -1.87 -3.97 0.73
C GLN A 188 -2.85 -3.16 -0.12
N MET A 189 -2.76 -1.83 -0.06
CA MET A 189 -3.55 -0.95 -0.94
C MET A 189 -3.22 -1.16 -2.42
N ALA A 190 -1.95 -1.45 -2.77
CA ALA A 190 -1.57 -1.81 -4.13
C ALA A 190 -2.28 -3.08 -4.62
N ILE A 191 -2.37 -4.11 -3.75
CA ILE A 191 -3.06 -5.37 -4.05
C ILE A 191 -4.54 -5.12 -4.34
N VAL A 192 -5.22 -4.40 -3.45
CA VAL A 192 -6.66 -4.08 -3.61
C VAL A 192 -6.90 -3.24 -4.87
N HIS A 193 -6.06 -2.23 -5.14
CA HIS A 193 -6.16 -1.40 -6.32
C HIS A 193 -5.92 -2.20 -7.62
N ALA A 194 -4.95 -3.09 -7.64
CA ALA A 194 -4.68 -3.95 -8.80
C ALA A 194 -5.87 -4.88 -9.10
N ALA A 195 -6.44 -5.51 -8.06
CA ALA A 195 -7.64 -6.31 -8.18
C ALA A 195 -8.84 -5.49 -8.69
N TRP A 196 -9.00 -4.26 -8.20
CA TRP A 196 -10.05 -3.34 -8.62
C TRP A 196 -9.93 -2.93 -10.09
N SER A 197 -8.74 -2.56 -10.54
CA SER A 197 -8.50 -1.99 -11.87
C SER A 197 -8.85 -2.95 -13.00
N GLY A 198 -8.62 -4.26 -12.82
CA GLY A 198 -8.94 -5.30 -13.79
C GLY A 198 -10.34 -5.92 -13.63
N ALA A 199 -11.13 -5.48 -12.64
CA ALA A 199 -12.35 -6.15 -12.24
C ALA A 199 -13.59 -5.71 -13.03
N SER A 200 -14.51 -6.66 -13.26
CA SER A 200 -15.88 -6.38 -13.68
C SER A 200 -16.66 -5.63 -12.59
N VAL A 201 -17.81 -5.02 -12.96
CA VAL A 201 -18.66 -4.31 -11.99
C VAL A 201 -19.05 -5.23 -10.82
N LYS A 202 -19.44 -6.48 -11.08
CA LYS A 202 -19.80 -7.45 -10.04
C LYS A 202 -18.61 -7.77 -9.12
N THR A 203 -17.42 -7.92 -9.67
CA THR A 203 -16.20 -8.18 -8.89
C THR A 203 -15.83 -6.97 -8.03
N ARG A 204 -15.99 -5.74 -8.54
CA ARG A 204 -15.77 -4.52 -7.76
C ARG A 204 -16.70 -4.42 -6.55
N GLU A 205 -17.96 -4.83 -6.69
CA GLU A 205 -18.91 -4.90 -5.57
C GLU A 205 -18.45 -5.89 -4.48
N LEU A 206 -17.90 -7.03 -4.88
CA LEU A 206 -17.33 -8.00 -3.93
C LEU A 206 -16.08 -7.45 -3.22
N ILE A 207 -15.20 -6.76 -3.96
CA ILE A 207 -14.01 -6.11 -3.39
C ILE A 207 -14.40 -5.06 -2.35
N VAL A 208 -15.43 -4.23 -2.62
CA VAL A 208 -15.93 -3.24 -1.67
C VAL A 208 -16.54 -3.89 -0.44
N LYS A 209 -17.21 -5.04 -0.60
CA LYS A 209 -17.83 -5.77 0.51
C LYS A 209 -16.80 -6.35 1.48
N ASP A 210 -15.70 -6.92 0.97
CA ASP A 210 -14.62 -7.48 1.79
C ASP A 210 -13.23 -7.25 1.14
N PRO A 211 -12.67 -6.04 1.24
CA PRO A 211 -11.33 -5.78 0.72
C PRO A 211 -10.23 -6.59 1.43
N ALA A 212 -10.47 -7.00 2.70
CA ALA A 212 -9.52 -7.80 3.46
C ALA A 212 -9.38 -9.21 2.88
N LEU A 213 -10.44 -9.76 2.30
CA LEU A 213 -10.39 -11.05 1.60
C LEU A 213 -9.42 -11.00 0.42
N VAL A 214 -9.43 -9.91 -0.36
CA VAL A 214 -8.51 -9.73 -1.49
C VAL A 214 -7.05 -9.75 -1.04
N VAL A 215 -6.75 -9.06 0.06
CA VAL A 215 -5.40 -9.03 0.63
C VAL A 215 -4.99 -10.43 1.11
N ARG A 216 -5.85 -11.12 1.87
CA ARG A 216 -5.58 -12.47 2.36
C ARG A 216 -5.35 -13.47 1.23
N ALA A 217 -6.25 -13.49 0.25
CA ALA A 217 -6.12 -14.41 -0.90
C ALA A 217 -4.81 -14.18 -1.68
N HIS A 218 -4.41 -12.92 -1.87
CA HIS A 218 -3.13 -12.60 -2.51
C HIS A 218 -1.93 -13.05 -1.68
N GLU A 219 -1.97 -12.84 -0.36
CA GLU A 219 -0.90 -13.25 0.54
C GLU A 219 -0.79 -14.79 0.63
N GLU A 220 -1.91 -15.50 0.61
CA GLU A 220 -1.95 -16.97 0.57
C GLU A 220 -1.39 -17.51 -0.75
N ALA A 221 -1.83 -16.98 -1.89
CA ALA A 221 -1.30 -17.36 -3.20
C ALA A 221 0.23 -17.11 -3.30
N ARG A 222 0.71 -16.02 -2.71
CA ARG A 222 2.14 -15.74 -2.65
C ARG A 222 2.89 -16.75 -1.78
N ARG A 223 2.35 -17.07 -0.60
CA ARG A 223 2.95 -18.10 0.29
C ARG A 223 2.99 -19.46 -0.38
N GLU A 224 1.95 -19.82 -1.12
CA GLU A 224 1.90 -21.06 -1.89
C GLU A 224 2.99 -21.09 -2.96
N SER A 225 3.16 -19.98 -3.70
CA SER A 225 4.22 -19.88 -4.74
C SER A 225 5.65 -19.80 -4.16
N GLU A 226 5.79 -19.33 -2.92
CA GLU A 226 7.09 -19.24 -2.21
C GLU A 226 7.43 -20.55 -1.43
N ARG A 227 6.51 -21.52 -1.38
CA ARG A 227 6.84 -22.83 -0.80
C ARG A 227 7.95 -23.47 -1.62
N PRO A 228 9.03 -23.93 -0.97
CA PRO A 228 10.07 -24.65 -1.70
C PRO A 228 9.44 -25.90 -2.33
N GLU A 229 9.55 -26.00 -3.65
CA GLU A 229 9.11 -27.19 -4.36
C GLU A 229 9.82 -28.41 -3.77
N THR A 230 9.05 -29.34 -3.26
CA THR A 230 9.59 -30.61 -2.77
C THR A 230 10.24 -31.34 -3.94
N ALA A 231 11.25 -32.18 -3.65
CA ALA A 231 11.89 -33.02 -4.68
C ALA A 231 10.83 -33.84 -5.44
N ALA A 232 9.81 -34.32 -4.75
CA ALA A 232 8.68 -35.03 -5.36
C ALA A 232 7.89 -34.14 -6.34
N HIS A 233 7.62 -32.87 -5.98
CA HIS A 233 6.90 -31.96 -6.87
C HIS A 233 7.68 -31.62 -8.15
N ARG A 234 8.99 -31.41 -8.01
CA ARG A 234 9.88 -31.23 -9.18
C ARG A 234 9.90 -32.42 -10.10
N LEU A 235 10.05 -33.63 -9.54
CA LEU A 235 10.03 -34.86 -10.32
C LEU A 235 8.68 -35.09 -11.02
N LEU A 236 7.57 -34.81 -10.35
CA LEU A 236 6.23 -34.91 -10.97
C LEU A 236 6.06 -33.93 -12.11
N SER A 237 6.53 -32.69 -11.95
CA SER A 237 6.49 -31.65 -12.98
C SER A 237 7.31 -32.05 -14.20
N ASP A 238 8.54 -32.50 -13.98
CA ASP A 238 9.47 -32.94 -15.05
C ASP A 238 8.93 -34.16 -15.80
N LEU A 239 8.41 -35.16 -15.10
CA LEU A 239 7.79 -36.35 -15.71
C LEU A 239 6.52 -35.96 -16.49
N GLY A 240 5.70 -35.04 -16.00
CA GLY A 240 4.55 -34.51 -16.72
C GLY A 240 4.93 -33.79 -18.03
N ALA A 241 5.98 -32.97 -17.97
CA ALA A 241 6.53 -32.29 -19.15
C ALA A 241 7.09 -33.28 -20.17
N LEU A 242 7.82 -34.29 -19.72
CA LEU A 242 8.35 -35.36 -20.55
C LEU A 242 7.25 -36.15 -21.24
N GLY A 243 6.21 -36.55 -20.50
CA GLY A 243 5.05 -37.23 -21.06
C GLY A 243 4.30 -36.41 -22.11
N GLY A 244 4.13 -35.11 -21.83
CA GLY A 244 3.54 -34.16 -22.79
C GLY A 244 4.35 -33.98 -24.07
N LEU A 245 5.69 -33.89 -23.94
CA LEU A 245 6.60 -33.82 -25.08
C LEU A 245 6.54 -35.11 -25.93
N ALA A 246 6.68 -36.27 -25.28
CA ALA A 246 6.60 -37.57 -25.94
C ALA A 246 5.26 -37.74 -26.69
N GLY A 247 4.16 -37.36 -26.06
CA GLY A 247 2.81 -37.38 -26.69
C GLY A 247 2.72 -36.51 -27.93
N ARG A 248 3.28 -35.29 -27.91
CA ARG A 248 3.30 -34.41 -29.09
C ARG A 248 4.14 -34.99 -30.23
N VAL A 249 5.32 -35.52 -29.94
CA VAL A 249 6.18 -36.17 -30.95
C VAL A 249 5.48 -37.38 -31.56
N TYR A 250 4.83 -38.21 -30.74
CA TYR A 250 4.07 -39.34 -31.19
C TYR A 250 2.92 -38.97 -32.11
N GLN A 251 2.17 -37.91 -31.77
CA GLN A 251 1.06 -37.44 -32.63
C GLN A 251 1.55 -36.89 -33.99
N ARG A 252 2.70 -36.20 -34.03
CA ARG A 252 3.33 -35.75 -35.29
C ARG A 252 3.77 -36.93 -36.16
N ALA A 253 4.40 -37.94 -35.51
CA ALA A 253 4.77 -39.18 -36.20
C ALA A 253 3.55 -39.88 -36.82
N ARG A 254 2.44 -39.99 -36.07
CA ARG A 254 1.16 -40.58 -36.58
C ARG A 254 0.55 -39.81 -37.74
N ARG A 255 0.77 -38.49 -37.80
CA ARG A 255 0.27 -37.65 -38.92
C ARG A 255 1.13 -37.77 -40.20
N GLY A 256 2.15 -38.62 -40.18
CA GLY A 256 3.01 -38.83 -41.34
C GLY A 256 4.10 -37.80 -41.54
N GLU A 257 4.30 -36.88 -40.58
CA GLU A 257 5.34 -35.82 -40.65
C GLU A 257 6.75 -36.41 -40.85
N LEU A 258 7.00 -37.62 -40.31
CA LEU A 258 8.28 -38.34 -40.50
C LEU A 258 8.52 -38.79 -41.94
N GLY A 259 7.49 -39.13 -42.66
CA GLY A 259 7.59 -39.59 -44.04
C GLY A 259 7.83 -38.47 -45.08
N ALA A 260 7.62 -37.23 -44.68
CA ALA A 260 7.82 -36.05 -45.50
C ALA A 260 9.26 -35.49 -45.47
N LEU A 261 10.09 -36.01 -44.57
CA LEU A 261 11.45 -35.51 -44.35
C LEU A 261 12.41 -36.09 -45.39
N LEU A 262 13.27 -35.23 -45.93
CA LEU A 262 14.27 -35.57 -46.97
C LEU A 262 15.70 -35.62 -46.36
N GLY A 263 16.52 -36.59 -46.85
CA GLY A 263 17.97 -36.74 -46.66
C GLY A 263 18.56 -36.18 -45.36
N PRO A 264 19.13 -34.99 -45.36
CA PRO A 264 19.86 -34.46 -44.21
C PRO A 264 18.99 -34.24 -42.95
N GLU A 265 17.72 -33.81 -43.13
CA GLU A 265 16.79 -33.59 -42.03
C GLU A 265 16.43 -34.89 -41.32
N ARG A 266 16.35 -35.98 -42.08
CA ARG A 266 16.05 -37.31 -41.53
C ARG A 266 17.22 -37.86 -40.73
N GLU A 267 18.45 -37.66 -41.16
CA GLU A 267 19.65 -38.07 -40.43
C GLU A 267 19.78 -37.32 -39.11
N GLU A 268 19.56 -36.01 -39.12
CA GLU A 268 19.59 -35.17 -37.94
C GLU A 268 18.50 -35.62 -36.93
N LEU A 269 17.30 -35.84 -37.40
CA LEU A 269 16.19 -36.29 -36.55
C LEU A 269 16.45 -37.66 -35.93
N GLU A 270 17.04 -38.58 -36.70
CA GLU A 270 17.39 -39.94 -36.26
C GLU A 270 18.51 -39.91 -35.19
N HIS A 271 19.47 -38.98 -35.34
CA HIS A 271 20.49 -38.72 -34.33
C HIS A 271 19.89 -38.20 -33.00
N VAL A 272 19.07 -37.16 -33.08
CA VAL A 272 18.38 -36.55 -31.91
C VAL A 272 17.46 -37.57 -31.23
N PHE A 273 16.68 -38.32 -32.00
CA PHE A 273 15.84 -39.37 -31.46
C PHE A 273 16.63 -40.48 -30.75
N SER A 274 17.76 -40.91 -31.31
CA SER A 274 18.64 -41.88 -30.72
C SER A 274 19.28 -41.38 -29.42
N GLN A 275 19.61 -40.10 -29.33
CA GLN A 275 20.07 -39.48 -28.10
C GLN A 275 18.97 -39.46 -27.04
N ALA A 276 17.76 -38.97 -27.39
CA ALA A 276 16.61 -38.91 -26.48
C ALA A 276 16.24 -40.31 -25.96
N ARG A 277 16.29 -41.34 -26.83
CA ARG A 277 16.08 -42.73 -26.45
C ARG A 277 17.10 -43.23 -25.43
N ARG A 278 18.39 -42.92 -25.61
CA ARG A 278 19.43 -43.29 -24.64
C ARG A 278 19.19 -42.70 -23.26
N GLU A 279 18.84 -41.40 -23.20
CA GLU A 279 18.52 -40.72 -21.92
C GLU A 279 17.26 -41.31 -21.26
N MET A 280 16.24 -41.64 -22.05
CA MET A 280 15.03 -42.28 -21.54
C MET A 280 15.32 -43.69 -20.95
N VAL A 281 16.14 -44.46 -21.63
CA VAL A 281 16.52 -45.81 -21.13
C VAL A 281 17.33 -45.70 -19.82
N ARG A 282 18.23 -44.72 -19.72
CA ARG A 282 18.96 -44.42 -18.48
C ARG A 282 17.99 -44.04 -17.32
N LEU A 283 17.05 -43.14 -17.62
CA LEU A 283 16.03 -42.73 -16.65
C LEU A 283 15.20 -43.94 -16.16
N ILE A 284 14.70 -44.75 -17.09
CA ILE A 284 13.90 -45.92 -16.74
C ILE A 284 14.69 -46.87 -15.86
N LYS A 285 15.94 -47.19 -16.23
CA LYS A 285 16.78 -48.09 -15.47
C LYS A 285 17.04 -47.56 -14.05
N ARG A 286 17.39 -46.27 -13.92
CA ARG A 286 17.61 -45.67 -12.61
C ARG A 286 16.36 -45.66 -11.75
N TRP A 287 15.21 -45.39 -12.37
CA TRP A 287 13.90 -45.41 -11.69
C TRP A 287 13.55 -46.81 -11.14
N GLU A 288 13.78 -47.85 -11.95
CA GLU A 288 13.52 -49.24 -11.55
C GLU A 288 14.44 -49.69 -10.42
N GLU A 289 15.72 -49.30 -10.47
CA GLU A 289 16.70 -49.58 -9.40
C GLU A 289 16.23 -48.98 -8.07
N GLU A 290 15.98 -47.65 -8.02
CA GLU A 290 15.59 -46.96 -6.78
C GLU A 290 14.22 -47.40 -6.26
N TRP A 291 13.27 -47.70 -7.16
CA TRP A 291 11.93 -48.18 -6.75
C TRP A 291 11.94 -49.62 -6.27
N SER A 292 12.86 -50.44 -6.75
CA SER A 292 13.07 -51.83 -6.27
C SER A 292 13.68 -51.82 -4.87
N ASP A 293 14.68 -50.99 -4.62
CA ASP A 293 15.32 -50.85 -3.32
C ASP A 293 14.36 -50.34 -2.25
N ALA A 294 13.52 -49.36 -2.58
CA ALA A 294 12.49 -48.81 -1.68
C ALA A 294 11.43 -49.86 -1.27
N ARG A 295 11.11 -50.82 -2.14
CA ARG A 295 10.19 -51.95 -1.80
C ARG A 295 10.84 -53.00 -0.90
N SER A 296 12.15 -53.18 -0.99
CA SER A 296 12.89 -54.10 -0.14
C SER A 296 13.09 -53.56 1.29
N GLU A 297 13.15 -52.26 1.47
CA GLU A 297 13.31 -51.63 2.78
C GLU A 297 11.99 -51.46 3.56
N HIS A 298 10.82 -51.50 2.90
CA HIS A 298 9.50 -51.46 3.54
C HIS A 298 8.61 -52.62 3.05
N PRO A 299 8.79 -53.81 3.58
CA PRO A 299 7.81 -54.89 3.35
C PRO A 299 6.46 -54.43 3.93
N SER A 300 5.46 -54.36 3.03
CA SER A 300 4.07 -53.97 3.35
C SER A 300 3.60 -54.70 4.60
N ARG A 301 3.23 -53.97 5.66
CA ARG A 301 2.39 -54.52 6.73
C ARG A 301 1.05 -54.85 6.09
N ASP A 302 0.76 -56.12 5.94
CA ASP A 302 -0.53 -56.66 5.54
C ASP A 302 -1.61 -56.17 6.53
N PRO A 303 -2.70 -55.53 6.10
CA PRO A 303 -3.78 -55.11 6.99
C PRO A 303 -4.76 -56.25 7.38
N ALA A 304 -4.34 -57.49 7.28
CA ALA A 304 -5.21 -58.65 7.54
C ALA A 304 -4.85 -59.38 8.84
N THR A 305 -4.61 -58.67 9.95
CA THR A 305 -4.66 -59.28 11.32
C THR A 305 -4.74 -58.14 12.37
N ALA A 306 -5.94 -57.61 12.59
CA ALA A 306 -6.41 -57.10 13.87
C ALA A 306 -7.94 -56.94 13.81
#